data_64a523bf492ccec498439669a981d63d
#
_entry.id   64a523bf492ccec498439669a981d63d
#
_cell.length_a   1.000
_cell.length_b   1.000
_cell.length_c   1.000
_cell.angle_alpha   90.00
_cell.angle_beta   90.00
_cell.angle_gamma   90.00
#
_symmetry.space_group_name_H-M   'P 1'
#
loop_
_entity.id
_entity.type
_entity.pdbx_description
1 polymer ?
#
loop_
_entity_poly.entity_id
_entity_poly.type
_entity_poly.pdbx_seq_one_letter_code
_entity_poly.pdbx_strand_id
1 'polypeptide(L)'
;MNVVNLGEQNSVLNSFIAQMRDKSVQKDSMRFRRNLERVGEIFAYEISRKLRYSSKAIETPLGTATVSTFDDSLVIAAILRAGLPLHQGLLNFFDNAKSAFVATYRKYIKGDDFTMNVEYSSS
;
A
#
# COMPACT_ATOMS: atom_id res chain seq x y z
N MET A 1 7.74 2.95 -19.02
CA MET A 1 7.17 2.89 -17.66
C MET A 1 5.71 3.28 -17.70
N ASN A 2 4.84 2.45 -17.14
CA ASN A 2 3.42 2.78 -17.03
C ASN A 2 3.15 3.54 -15.74
N VAL A 3 2.53 4.70 -15.87
CA VAL A 3 2.10 5.50 -14.72
C VAL A 3 0.58 5.58 -14.74
N VAL A 4 -0.04 5.19 -13.64
CA VAL A 4 -1.49 5.28 -13.45
C VAL A 4 -1.74 6.27 -12.32
N ASN A 5 -2.44 7.36 -12.65
CA ASN A 5 -2.84 8.35 -11.66
C ASN A 5 -4.30 8.12 -11.28
N LEU A 6 -4.52 7.54 -10.10
CA LEU A 6 -5.86 7.23 -9.62
C LEU A 6 -6.66 8.49 -9.28
N GLY A 7 -6.01 9.64 -9.17
CA GLY A 7 -6.68 10.91 -8.93
C GLY A 7 -7.36 11.51 -10.15
N GLU A 8 -7.14 10.96 -11.34
CA GLU A 8 -7.77 11.47 -12.57
C GLU A 8 -9.25 11.16 -12.67
N GLN A 9 -9.72 10.14 -11.97
CA GLN A 9 -11.13 9.75 -11.92
C GLN A 9 -11.67 9.94 -10.50
N ASN A 10 -12.92 10.34 -10.41
CA ASN A 10 -13.58 10.49 -9.12
C ASN A 10 -13.80 9.12 -8.47
N SER A 11 -13.43 9.01 -7.21
CA SER A 11 -13.61 7.80 -6.41
C SER A 11 -13.59 8.16 -4.92
N VAL A 12 -13.84 7.17 -4.08
CA VAL A 12 -13.74 7.36 -2.63
C VAL A 12 -12.33 7.77 -2.18
N LEU A 13 -11.31 7.50 -3.01
CA LEU A 13 -9.94 7.95 -2.75
C LEU A 13 -9.88 9.46 -2.54
N ASN A 14 -10.68 10.23 -3.28
CA ASN A 14 -10.74 11.69 -3.15
C ASN A 14 -11.02 12.12 -1.70
N SER A 15 -11.93 11.44 -1.02
CA SER A 15 -12.29 11.76 0.35
C SER A 15 -11.14 11.52 1.33
N PHE A 16 -10.42 10.43 1.17
CA PHE A 16 -9.28 10.11 2.04
C PHE A 16 -8.12 11.06 1.83
N ILE A 17 -7.82 11.37 0.56
CA ILE A 17 -6.75 12.32 0.24
C ILE A 17 -7.12 13.72 0.73
N ALA A 18 -8.36 14.14 0.58
CA ALA A 18 -8.82 15.44 1.06
C ALA A 18 -8.62 15.57 2.57
N GLN A 19 -9.00 14.55 3.34
CA GLN A 19 -8.80 14.55 4.80
C GLN A 19 -7.32 14.62 5.19
N MET A 20 -6.46 13.94 4.46
CA MET A 20 -5.03 13.94 4.74
C MET A 20 -4.38 15.29 4.43
N ARG A 21 -4.97 16.08 3.53
CA ARG A 21 -4.46 17.39 3.12
C ARG A 21 -5.11 18.54 3.89
N ASP A 22 -6.25 18.32 4.52
CA ASP A 22 -7.00 19.36 5.22
C ASP A 22 -6.31 19.73 6.53
N LYS A 23 -5.95 20.99 6.69
CA LYS A 23 -5.28 21.51 7.89
C LYS A 23 -6.05 21.21 9.17
N SER A 24 -7.39 21.20 9.11
CA SER A 24 -8.23 20.99 10.28
C SER A 24 -8.33 19.52 10.68
N VAL A 25 -8.02 18.60 9.78
CA VAL A 25 -8.17 17.15 9.98
C VAL A 25 -6.83 16.44 10.09
N GLN A 26 -5.80 16.89 9.37
CA GLN A 26 -4.52 16.18 9.27
C GLN A 26 -3.78 16.05 10.62
N LYS A 27 -4.14 16.81 11.62
CA LYS A 27 -3.55 16.72 12.98
C LYS A 27 -4.07 15.53 13.78
N ASP A 28 -5.18 14.93 13.33
CA ASP A 28 -5.69 13.70 13.92
C ASP A 28 -4.83 12.52 13.44
N SER A 29 -3.88 12.13 14.27
CA SER A 29 -2.88 11.11 13.92
C SER A 29 -3.49 9.76 13.61
N MET A 30 -4.52 9.36 14.34
CA MET A 30 -5.19 8.09 14.12
C MET A 30 -5.89 8.09 12.76
N ARG A 31 -6.62 9.16 12.44
CA ARG A 31 -7.32 9.29 11.17
C ARG A 31 -6.34 9.35 10.00
N PHE A 32 -5.22 10.05 10.17
CA PHE A 32 -4.19 10.13 9.14
C PHE A 32 -3.62 8.74 8.81
N ARG A 33 -3.25 7.97 9.83
CA ARG A 33 -2.75 6.60 9.64
C ARG A 33 -3.81 5.69 9.03
N ARG A 34 -5.06 5.81 9.49
CA ARG A 34 -6.15 5.00 8.96
C ARG A 34 -6.42 5.31 7.48
N ASN A 35 -6.35 6.57 7.11
CA ASN A 35 -6.52 6.98 5.71
C ASN A 35 -5.37 6.47 4.83
N LEU A 36 -4.13 6.45 5.33
CA LEU A 36 -3.01 5.84 4.60
C LEU A 36 -3.25 4.35 4.36
N GLU A 37 -3.76 3.65 5.35
CA GLU A 37 -4.11 2.23 5.20
C GLU A 37 -5.19 2.04 4.13
N ARG A 38 -6.21 2.87 4.13
CA ARG A 38 -7.28 2.83 3.11
C ARG A 38 -6.74 3.13 1.71
N VAL A 39 -5.83 4.07 1.59
CA VAL A 39 -5.14 4.34 0.33
C VAL A 39 -4.36 3.10 -0.12
N GLY A 40 -3.67 2.43 0.79
CA GLY A 40 -2.98 1.18 0.52
C GLY A 40 -3.91 0.07 0.01
N GLU A 41 -5.08 -0.05 0.60
CA GLU A 41 -6.10 -1.02 0.16
C GLU A 41 -6.60 -0.72 -1.25
N ILE A 42 -6.83 0.55 -1.57
CA ILE A 42 -7.24 0.97 -2.92
C ILE A 42 -6.12 0.67 -3.92
N PHE A 43 -4.87 0.97 -3.58
CA PHE A 43 -3.72 0.64 -4.42
C PHE A 43 -3.62 -0.86 -4.66
N ALA A 44 -3.82 -1.66 -3.62
CA ALA A 44 -3.78 -3.12 -3.74
C ALA A 44 -4.81 -3.62 -4.75
N TYR A 45 -6.03 -3.12 -4.68
CA TYR A 45 -7.08 -3.50 -5.64
C TYR A 45 -6.68 -3.12 -7.08
N GLU A 46 -6.21 -1.90 -7.29
CA GLU A 46 -5.80 -1.44 -8.61
C GLU A 46 -4.60 -2.23 -9.14
N ILE A 47 -3.62 -2.52 -8.30
CA ILE A 47 -2.46 -3.35 -8.64
C ILE A 47 -2.92 -4.77 -9.02
N SER A 48 -3.89 -5.32 -8.29
CA SER A 48 -4.38 -6.68 -8.53
C SER A 48 -4.89 -6.88 -9.94
N ARG A 49 -5.39 -5.83 -10.57
CA ARG A 49 -5.91 -5.89 -11.95
C ARG A 49 -4.81 -6.06 -12.99
N LYS A 50 -3.56 -5.87 -12.62
CA LYS A 50 -2.38 -6.00 -13.49
C LYS A 50 -1.60 -7.30 -13.26
N LEU A 51 -2.01 -8.12 -12.30
CA LEU A 51 -1.34 -9.37 -11.99
C LEU A 51 -1.75 -10.47 -12.98
N ARG A 52 -0.97 -11.54 -13.01
CA ARG A 52 -1.29 -12.70 -13.86
C ARG A 52 -2.32 -13.58 -13.17
N TYR A 53 -3.29 -14.00 -13.93
CA TYR A 53 -4.37 -14.85 -13.44
C TYR A 53 -4.40 -16.18 -14.18
N SER A 54 -4.77 -17.24 -13.46
CA SER A 54 -5.01 -18.56 -14.05
C SER A 54 -6.29 -19.15 -13.51
N SER A 55 -6.88 -20.07 -14.29
CA SER A 55 -8.08 -20.77 -13.88
C SER A 55 -7.75 -21.82 -12.82
N LYS A 56 -8.56 -21.85 -11.78
CA LYS A 56 -8.42 -22.81 -10.69
C LYS A 56 -9.77 -23.42 -10.36
N ALA A 57 -9.83 -24.73 -10.23
CA ALA A 57 -11.03 -25.42 -9.79
C ALA A 57 -11.11 -25.38 -8.26
N ILE A 58 -12.27 -24.96 -7.76
CA ILE A 58 -12.54 -24.97 -6.33
C ILE A 58 -13.81 -25.76 -6.05
N GLU A 59 -13.87 -26.40 -4.89
CA GLU A 59 -15.06 -27.10 -4.47
C GLU A 59 -15.95 -26.18 -3.63
N THR A 60 -17.21 -26.08 -4.05
CA THR A 60 -18.22 -25.29 -3.36
C THR A 60 -19.31 -26.22 -2.81
N PRO A 61 -20.17 -25.75 -1.89
CA PRO A 61 -21.29 -26.56 -1.41
C PRO A 61 -22.25 -27.03 -2.52
N LEU A 62 -22.25 -26.34 -3.67
CA LEU A 62 -23.14 -26.68 -4.81
C LEU A 62 -22.41 -27.43 -5.92
N GLY A 63 -21.11 -27.74 -5.75
CA GLY A 63 -20.32 -28.45 -6.74
C GLY A 63 -19.01 -27.75 -7.04
N THR A 64 -18.30 -28.23 -8.07
CA THR A 64 -17.01 -27.66 -8.49
C THR A 64 -17.23 -26.40 -9.33
N ALA A 65 -16.53 -25.32 -8.99
CA ALA A 65 -16.51 -24.08 -9.76
C ALA A 65 -15.12 -23.78 -10.28
N THR A 66 -15.03 -23.16 -11.44
CA THR A 66 -13.77 -22.67 -12.00
C THR A 66 -13.67 -21.16 -11.77
N VAL A 67 -12.62 -20.72 -11.10
CA VAL A 67 -12.38 -19.30 -10.82
C VAL A 67 -11.00 -18.91 -11.30
N SER A 68 -10.85 -17.63 -11.65
CA SER A 68 -9.56 -17.05 -11.98
C SER A 68 -8.95 -16.43 -10.74
N THR A 69 -7.75 -16.88 -10.38
CA THR A 69 -6.99 -16.34 -9.25
C THR A 69 -5.61 -15.90 -9.72
N PHE A 70 -5.02 -14.95 -9.01
CA PHE A 70 -3.69 -14.48 -9.39
C PHE A 70 -2.61 -15.43 -8.84
N ASP A 71 -1.53 -15.55 -9.63
CA ASP A 71 -0.43 -16.48 -9.35
C ASP A 71 0.83 -15.77 -8.87
N ASP A 72 0.87 -14.46 -8.96
CA ASP A 72 2.09 -13.69 -8.70
C ASP A 72 2.50 -13.77 -7.23
N SER A 73 3.80 -13.96 -7.02
CA SER A 73 4.40 -13.84 -5.70
C SER A 73 4.84 -12.40 -5.49
N LEU A 74 4.28 -11.76 -4.48
CA LEU A 74 4.48 -10.33 -4.24
C LEU A 74 5.40 -10.08 -3.07
N VAL A 75 6.21 -9.03 -3.20
CA VAL A 75 6.99 -8.46 -2.11
C VAL A 75 6.56 -7.01 -1.95
N ILE A 76 6.14 -6.66 -0.75
CA ILE A 76 5.73 -5.30 -0.42
C ILE A 76 6.84 -4.66 0.40
N ALA A 77 7.43 -3.61 -0.13
CA ALA A 77 8.50 -2.89 0.56
C ALA A 77 7.96 -1.59 1.16
N ALA A 78 8.38 -1.29 2.38
CA ALA A 78 7.99 -0.06 3.07
C ALA A 78 9.22 0.68 3.57
N ILE A 79 9.17 1.99 3.47
CA ILE A 79 10.16 2.87 4.07
C ILE A 79 9.68 3.19 5.48
N LEU A 80 10.46 2.78 6.46
CA LEU A 80 10.12 2.96 7.86
C LEU A 80 10.35 4.43 8.28
N ARG A 81 9.56 4.93 9.16
CA ARG A 81 8.37 4.34 9.77
C ARG A 81 7.08 4.81 9.10
N ALA A 82 7.14 5.91 8.35
CA ALA A 82 5.96 6.57 7.76
C ALA A 82 5.21 5.65 6.79
N GLY A 83 5.90 4.72 6.13
CA GLY A 83 5.28 3.79 5.19
C GLY A 83 4.48 2.65 5.80
N LEU A 84 4.55 2.45 7.13
CA LEU A 84 3.90 1.29 7.76
C LEU A 84 2.38 1.22 7.57
N PRO A 85 1.62 2.31 7.72
CA PRO A 85 0.17 2.23 7.50
C PRO A 85 -0.20 1.88 6.06
N LEU A 86 0.52 2.43 5.08
CA LEU A 86 0.31 2.10 3.67
C LEU A 86 0.63 0.64 3.40
N HIS A 87 1.73 0.14 3.94
CA HIS A 87 2.13 -1.26 3.88
C HIS A 87 1.04 -2.16 4.45
N GLN A 88 0.46 -1.80 5.59
CA GLN A 88 -0.63 -2.57 6.20
C GLN A 88 -1.84 -2.65 5.28
N GLY A 89 -2.19 -1.55 4.61
CA GLY A 89 -3.29 -1.55 3.64
C GLY A 89 -3.06 -2.52 2.50
N LEU A 90 -1.86 -2.57 1.97
CA LEU A 90 -1.50 -3.54 0.92
C LEU A 90 -1.55 -4.98 1.44
N LEU A 91 -1.06 -5.23 2.66
CA LEU A 91 -1.12 -6.56 3.26
C LEU A 91 -2.55 -7.03 3.53
N ASN A 92 -3.47 -6.13 3.78
CA ASN A 92 -4.88 -6.49 4.00
C ASN A 92 -5.48 -7.18 2.78
N PHE A 93 -4.97 -6.92 1.59
CA PHE A 93 -5.44 -7.55 0.35
C PHE A 93 -4.48 -8.64 -0.15
N PHE A 94 -3.19 -8.48 0.08
CA PHE A 94 -2.15 -9.44 -0.31
C PHE A 94 -1.55 -10.08 0.93
N ASP A 95 -2.36 -10.81 1.68
CA ASP A 95 -2.00 -11.35 3.00
C ASP A 95 -0.87 -12.39 2.95
N ASN A 96 -0.59 -12.96 1.78
CA ASN A 96 0.52 -13.90 1.59
C ASN A 96 1.79 -13.24 1.04
N ALA A 97 1.78 -11.93 0.84
CA ALA A 97 2.94 -11.22 0.33
C ALA A 97 4.07 -11.21 1.36
N LYS A 98 5.30 -11.26 0.85
CA LYS A 98 6.48 -11.06 1.68
C LYS A 98 6.69 -9.58 1.95
N SER A 99 7.27 -9.26 3.09
CA SER A 99 7.54 -7.87 3.46
C SER A 99 9.04 -7.59 3.42
N ALA A 100 9.38 -6.40 2.93
CA ALA A 100 10.73 -5.87 2.99
C ALA A 100 10.66 -4.46 3.59
N PHE A 101 11.65 -4.11 4.39
CA PHE A 101 11.67 -2.82 5.08
C PHE A 101 12.98 -2.10 4.83
N VAL A 102 12.88 -0.79 4.59
CA VAL A 102 14.02 0.10 4.44
C VAL A 102 13.91 1.15 5.54
N ALA A 103 14.88 1.20 6.43
CA ALA A 103 14.95 2.23 7.45
C ALA A 103 15.71 3.44 6.93
N THR A 104 15.12 4.60 7.06
CA THR A 104 15.77 5.86 6.70
C THR A 104 15.60 6.86 7.85
N TYR A 105 16.58 7.74 8.00
CA TYR A 105 16.48 8.84 8.95
C TYR A 105 17.22 10.06 8.43
N ARG A 106 16.77 11.22 8.85
CA ARG A 106 17.45 12.47 8.52
C ARG A 106 18.51 12.74 9.56
N LYS A 107 19.71 13.06 9.09
CA LYS A 107 20.80 13.51 9.94
C LYS A 107 21.09 14.97 9.58
N TYR A 108 20.93 15.86 10.57
CA TYR A 108 21.22 17.27 10.38
C TYR A 108 22.72 17.50 10.54
N ILE A 109 23.29 18.18 9.54
CA ILE A 109 24.70 18.59 9.54
C ILE A 109 24.68 20.10 9.38
N LYS A 110 25.09 20.86 10.38
CA LYS A 110 25.16 22.33 10.38
C LYS A 110 23.86 23.02 9.92
N GLY A 111 23.13 23.60 10.85
CA GLY A 111 21.95 24.38 10.54
C GLY A 111 20.84 23.57 9.89
N ASP A 112 20.38 24.02 8.72
CA ASP A 112 19.26 23.39 8.02
C ASP A 112 19.67 22.25 7.08
N ASP A 113 20.97 22.01 6.90
CA ASP A 113 21.45 20.93 6.04
C ASP A 113 21.22 19.57 6.68
N PHE A 114 20.82 18.59 5.85
CA PHE A 114 20.60 17.23 6.32
C PHE A 114 21.04 16.21 5.26
N THR A 115 21.36 15.01 5.71
CA THR A 115 21.60 13.85 4.86
C THR A 115 20.61 12.76 5.20
N MET A 116 20.34 11.89 4.22
CA MET A 116 19.49 10.71 4.43
C MET A 116 20.38 9.48 4.59
N ASN A 117 20.20 8.77 5.69
CA ASN A 117 20.84 7.47 5.90
C ASN A 117 19.80 6.37 5.69
N VAL A 118 20.21 5.32 5.01
CA VAL A 118 19.33 4.22 4.64
C VAL A 118 19.91 2.92 5.18
N GLU A 119 19.09 2.20 5.95
CA GLU A 119 19.39 0.85 6.40
C GLU A 119 18.31 -0.09 5.89
N TYR A 120 18.73 -1.27 5.42
CA TYR A 120 17.81 -2.24 4.83
C TYR A 120 17.67 -3.46 5.73
N SER A 121 16.41 -3.91 5.90
CA SER A 121 16.14 -5.23 6.49
C SER A 121 14.94 -5.87 5.79
N SER A 122 14.95 -7.19 5.71
CA SER A 122 13.85 -7.98 5.16
C SER A 122 13.43 -9.07 6.13
N SER A 123 12.19 -9.41 6.08
CA SER A 123 11.64 -10.50 6.88
C SER A 123 11.01 -11.58 6.01
#